data_2180e3e7b362661762a2395bc3efdef6
#
_entry.id   2180e3e7b362661762a2395bc3efdef6
#
_cell.length_a   1.000
_cell.length_b   1.000
_cell.length_c   1.000
_cell.angle_alpha   90.00
_cell.angle_beta   90.00
_cell.angle_gamma   90.00
#
_symmetry.space_group_name_H-M   'P 1'
#
loop_
_entity.id
_entity.type
_entity.pdbx_description
1 polymer ?
#
loop_
_entity_poly.entity_id
_entity_poly.type
_entity_poly.pdbx_seq_one_letter_code
_entity_poly.pdbx_strand_id
1 'polypeptide(L)'
;VNLAGNVGHQNALWAGLMVAVENADMIVSIDADLQDDVCAICQMVKKFHEGFDIVYGVRNERKTDTLFKRSTALAFYKLMHMMGTKTIYNHADFRLMSKRALSYLLQFKERNLFIRGLVPLVGYKTTNVYYNRAERFAGESKYPLSKMLNFAVDGITSFSVKPIRLVLLLGFIFLIVAFCTFLWIIYSYFMGYVVKGWSSIMLSIW
;
A
#
# COMPACT_ATOMS: atom_id res chain seq x y z
N VAL A 1 18.03 -11.88 -15.37
CA VAL A 1 16.78 -11.73 -16.15
C VAL A 1 16.87 -10.44 -16.94
N ASN A 2 16.77 -10.53 -18.28
CA ASN A 2 16.76 -9.37 -19.17
C ASN A 2 15.30 -9.03 -19.51
N LEU A 3 14.90 -7.78 -19.21
CA LEU A 3 13.58 -7.28 -19.53
C LEU A 3 13.65 -6.41 -20.81
N ALA A 4 12.61 -6.45 -21.63
CA ALA A 4 12.57 -5.71 -22.90
C ALA A 4 12.55 -4.17 -22.74
N GLY A 5 12.29 -3.68 -21.53
CA GLY A 5 12.25 -2.24 -21.23
C GLY A 5 12.13 -1.98 -19.74
N ASN A 6 12.01 -0.71 -19.37
CA ASN A 6 11.79 -0.30 -18.00
C ASN A 6 10.32 -0.56 -17.60
N VAL A 7 10.09 -1.57 -16.81
CA VAL A 7 8.76 -2.00 -16.32
C VAL A 7 8.46 -1.53 -14.89
N GLY A 8 9.36 -0.74 -14.31
CA GLY A 8 9.31 -0.30 -12.91
C GLY A 8 9.82 -1.36 -11.92
N HIS A 9 10.16 -0.88 -10.71
CA HIS A 9 10.85 -1.67 -9.68
C HIS A 9 10.08 -2.95 -9.28
N GLN A 10 8.77 -2.85 -9.05
CA GLN A 10 7.97 -3.99 -8.58
C GLN A 10 7.86 -5.10 -9.62
N ASN A 11 7.62 -4.75 -10.89
CA ASN A 11 7.55 -5.72 -11.98
C ASN A 11 8.91 -6.37 -12.25
N ALA A 12 10.00 -5.59 -12.15
CA ALA A 12 11.35 -6.13 -12.30
C ALA A 12 11.69 -7.13 -11.19
N LEU A 13 11.37 -6.79 -9.94
CA LEU A 13 11.52 -7.70 -8.80
C LEU A 13 10.67 -8.96 -8.98
N TRP A 14 9.41 -8.82 -9.41
CA TRP A 14 8.52 -9.95 -9.66
C TRP A 14 9.07 -10.90 -10.71
N ALA A 15 9.56 -10.38 -11.83
CA ALA A 15 10.19 -11.19 -12.88
C ALA A 15 11.43 -11.95 -12.36
N GLY A 16 12.23 -11.33 -11.50
CA GLY A 16 13.35 -11.99 -10.83
C GLY A 16 12.89 -13.13 -9.90
N LEU A 17 11.85 -12.89 -9.13
CA LEU A 17 11.28 -13.89 -8.21
C LEU A 17 10.67 -15.10 -8.96
N MET A 18 10.02 -14.87 -10.11
CA MET A 18 9.49 -15.95 -10.97
C MET A 18 10.59 -16.92 -11.44
N VAL A 19 11.76 -16.41 -11.78
CA VAL A 19 12.90 -17.26 -12.19
C VAL A 19 13.56 -17.91 -10.97
N ALA A 20 13.69 -17.18 -9.86
CA ALA A 20 14.37 -17.66 -8.67
C ALA A 20 13.65 -18.84 -8.00
N VAL A 21 12.30 -18.86 -8.01
CA VAL A 21 11.50 -19.89 -7.35
C VAL A 21 11.71 -21.28 -7.94
N GLU A 22 12.09 -21.38 -9.19
CA GLU A 22 12.35 -22.66 -9.86
C GLU A 22 13.67 -23.30 -9.41
N ASN A 23 14.63 -22.47 -9.00
CA ASN A 23 16.03 -22.85 -8.83
C ASN A 23 16.53 -22.83 -7.37
N ALA A 24 15.68 -22.48 -6.41
CA ALA A 24 16.11 -22.35 -5.01
C ALA A 24 15.01 -22.72 -4.02
N ASP A 25 15.39 -23.21 -2.83
CA ASP A 25 14.46 -23.54 -1.74
C ASP A 25 14.11 -22.33 -0.88
N MET A 26 14.99 -21.33 -0.85
CA MET A 26 14.80 -20.04 -0.21
C MET A 26 15.37 -18.93 -1.08
N ILE A 27 14.68 -17.82 -1.11
CA ILE A 27 15.01 -16.66 -1.95
C ILE A 27 15.10 -15.40 -1.09
N VAL A 28 16.19 -14.66 -1.26
CA VAL A 28 16.35 -13.36 -0.59
C VAL A 28 16.25 -12.25 -1.63
N SER A 29 15.35 -11.29 -1.40
CA SER A 29 15.30 -10.05 -2.15
C SER A 29 16.01 -8.93 -1.34
N ILE A 30 16.85 -8.15 -2.00
CA ILE A 30 17.57 -7.04 -1.41
C ILE A 30 17.69 -5.90 -2.42
N ASP A 31 17.64 -4.64 -1.94
CA ASP A 31 17.85 -3.47 -2.80
C ASP A 31 19.34 -3.37 -3.22
N ALA A 32 19.58 -3.03 -4.49
CA ALA A 32 20.92 -2.94 -5.06
C ALA A 32 21.69 -1.64 -4.67
N ASP A 33 21.10 -0.81 -3.78
CA ASP A 33 21.67 0.48 -3.38
C ASP A 33 22.73 0.38 -2.25
N LEU A 34 23.08 -0.85 -1.84
CA LEU A 34 24.08 -1.19 -0.82
C LEU A 34 23.80 -0.56 0.56
N GLN A 35 22.55 -0.20 0.84
CA GLN A 35 22.19 0.38 2.13
C GLN A 35 21.75 -0.67 3.16
N ASP A 36 21.25 -1.82 2.69
CA ASP A 36 20.78 -2.87 3.57
C ASP A 36 21.97 -3.78 3.99
N ASP A 37 21.97 -4.19 5.25
CA ASP A 37 23.05 -4.97 5.83
C ASP A 37 23.01 -6.42 5.32
N VAL A 38 23.97 -6.79 4.48
CA VAL A 38 24.14 -8.14 3.94
C VAL A 38 24.33 -9.19 5.05
N CYS A 39 24.94 -8.82 6.19
CA CYS A 39 25.12 -9.74 7.32
C CYS A 39 23.79 -10.21 7.94
N ALA A 40 22.73 -9.43 7.77
CA ALA A 40 21.38 -9.83 8.20
C ALA A 40 20.86 -11.08 7.45
N ILE A 41 21.35 -11.35 6.24
CA ILE A 41 20.99 -12.55 5.47
C ILE A 41 21.32 -13.83 6.26
N CYS A 42 22.48 -13.87 6.93
CA CYS A 42 22.84 -15.02 7.76
C CYS A 42 21.83 -15.28 8.89
N GLN A 43 21.30 -14.21 9.48
CA GLN A 43 20.27 -14.31 10.52
C GLN A 43 18.92 -14.73 9.91
N MET A 44 18.56 -14.25 8.72
CA MET A 44 17.36 -14.67 8.01
C MET A 44 17.40 -16.15 7.67
N VAL A 45 18.55 -16.67 7.20
CA VAL A 45 18.72 -18.10 6.90
C VAL A 45 18.56 -18.94 8.17
N LYS A 46 19.09 -18.50 9.32
CA LYS A 46 18.88 -19.19 10.60
C LYS A 46 17.38 -19.27 10.93
N LYS A 47 16.64 -18.17 10.76
CA LYS A 47 15.20 -18.13 10.99
C LYS A 47 14.43 -19.04 10.03
N PHE A 48 14.87 -19.14 8.78
CA PHE A 48 14.29 -20.12 7.84
C PHE A 48 14.47 -21.56 8.33
N HIS A 49 15.66 -21.93 8.83
CA HIS A 49 15.90 -23.26 9.41
C HIS A 49 15.14 -23.51 10.73
N GLU A 50 14.73 -22.46 11.45
CA GLU A 50 13.80 -22.53 12.58
C GLU A 50 12.34 -22.79 12.15
N GLY A 51 12.07 -22.86 10.84
CA GLY A 51 10.75 -23.18 10.27
C GLY A 51 9.87 -21.94 9.98
N PHE A 52 10.48 -20.76 9.83
CA PHE A 52 9.78 -19.56 9.32
C PHE A 52 9.85 -19.52 7.79
N ASP A 53 8.73 -19.24 7.15
CA ASP A 53 8.63 -19.18 5.69
C ASP A 53 8.95 -17.80 5.12
N ILE A 54 8.67 -16.76 5.89
CA ILE A 54 8.88 -15.38 5.48
C ILE A 54 9.63 -14.68 6.60
N VAL A 55 10.80 -14.14 6.29
CA VAL A 55 11.61 -13.38 7.23
C VAL A 55 11.78 -11.96 6.70
N TYR A 56 11.19 -10.99 7.40
CA TYR A 56 11.29 -9.58 7.01
C TYR A 56 12.55 -8.95 7.58
N GLY A 57 13.29 -8.23 6.73
CA GLY A 57 14.29 -7.28 7.18
C GLY A 57 13.61 -6.00 7.64
N VAL A 58 13.71 -5.72 8.92
CA VAL A 58 13.13 -4.51 9.54
C VAL A 58 14.25 -3.57 9.93
N ARG A 59 14.15 -2.33 9.47
CA ARG A 59 15.16 -1.30 9.77
C ARG A 59 14.97 -0.81 11.19
N ASN A 60 16.05 -0.78 11.96
CA ASN A 60 16.06 -0.11 13.26
C ASN A 60 15.71 1.38 13.08
N GLU A 61 14.98 1.95 14.04
CA GLU A 61 14.59 3.38 14.00
C GLU A 61 15.84 4.27 13.95
N ARG A 62 15.86 5.20 13.01
CA ARG A 62 16.87 6.26 13.00
C ARG A 62 16.57 7.25 14.12
N LYS A 63 17.52 7.41 15.05
CA LYS A 63 17.47 8.49 16.07
C LYS A 63 17.58 9.90 15.45
N THR A 64 17.88 10.00 14.15
CA THR A 64 18.17 11.26 13.43
C THR A 64 17.00 11.81 12.62
N ASP A 65 15.83 11.16 12.57
CA ASP A 65 14.69 11.68 11.83
C ASP A 65 14.05 12.88 12.56
N THR A 66 13.86 13.97 11.83
CA THR A 66 13.18 15.16 12.34
C THR A 66 11.77 14.82 12.82
N LEU A 67 11.29 15.50 13.88
CA LEU A 67 9.95 15.30 14.45
C LEU A 67 8.84 15.37 13.37
N PHE A 68 9.01 16.23 12.38
CA PHE A 68 8.07 16.38 11.26
C PHE A 68 8.02 15.12 10.37
N LYS A 69 9.18 14.53 10.01
CA LYS A 69 9.24 13.28 9.24
C LYS A 69 8.64 12.11 10.01
N ARG A 70 8.89 12.05 11.32
CA ARG A 70 8.36 11.02 12.19
C ARG A 70 6.83 11.12 12.33
N SER A 71 6.29 12.33 12.54
CA SER A 71 4.83 12.53 12.68
C SER A 71 4.08 12.27 11.37
N THR A 72 4.61 12.70 10.22
CA THR A 72 4.01 12.41 8.91
C THR A 72 4.04 10.93 8.57
N ALA A 73 5.13 10.22 8.87
CA ALA A 73 5.23 8.78 8.70
C ALA A 73 4.22 8.04 9.59
N LEU A 74 4.10 8.41 10.87
CA LEU A 74 3.12 7.82 11.79
C LEU A 74 1.68 8.08 11.33
N ALA A 75 1.37 9.29 10.89
CA ALA A 75 0.05 9.63 10.34
C ALA A 75 -0.27 8.79 9.10
N PHE A 76 0.71 8.61 8.21
CA PHE A 76 0.60 7.76 7.02
C PHE A 76 0.30 6.30 7.39
N TYR A 77 1.08 5.70 8.29
CA TYR A 77 0.85 4.31 8.72
C TYR A 77 -0.49 4.14 9.45
N LYS A 78 -0.88 5.13 10.26
CA LYS A 78 -2.19 5.14 10.92
C LYS A 78 -3.33 5.19 9.92
N LEU A 79 -3.19 6.02 8.88
CA LEU A 79 -4.15 6.10 7.77
C LEU A 79 -4.23 4.77 7.03
N MET A 80 -3.10 4.16 6.65
CA MET A 80 -3.05 2.86 5.99
C MET A 80 -3.71 1.76 6.83
N HIS A 81 -3.44 1.73 8.12
CA HIS A 81 -4.07 0.78 9.05
C HIS A 81 -5.59 1.02 9.17
N MET A 82 -6.04 2.28 9.31
CA MET A 82 -7.45 2.65 9.30
C MET A 82 -8.14 2.23 8.00
N MET A 83 -7.43 2.32 6.87
CA MET A 83 -7.93 1.90 5.55
C MET A 83 -7.93 0.38 5.37
N GLY A 84 -7.42 -0.39 6.36
CA GLY A 84 -7.49 -1.86 6.39
C GLY A 84 -6.33 -2.58 5.72
N THR A 85 -5.23 -1.87 5.43
CA THR A 85 -4.02 -2.49 4.91
C THR A 85 -3.19 -3.11 6.05
N LYS A 86 -2.82 -4.39 5.93
CA LYS A 86 -1.95 -5.10 6.88
C LYS A 86 -0.47 -4.86 6.54
N THR A 87 -0.04 -3.61 6.56
CA THR A 87 1.38 -3.29 6.30
C THR A 87 2.21 -3.41 7.57
N ILE A 88 3.35 -4.10 7.49
CA ILE A 88 4.32 -4.18 8.59
C ILE A 88 5.09 -2.85 8.64
N TYR A 89 5.17 -2.25 9.83
CA TYR A 89 5.88 -0.99 10.02
C TYR A 89 7.37 -1.13 9.67
N ASN A 90 7.91 -0.17 8.92
CA ASN A 90 9.34 0.00 8.62
C ASN A 90 10.04 -1.18 7.92
N HIS A 91 9.27 -2.11 7.27
CA HIS A 91 9.88 -3.17 6.47
C HIS A 91 10.27 -2.65 5.07
N ALA A 92 11.40 -3.13 4.59
CA ALA A 92 11.89 -2.89 3.25
C ALA A 92 11.48 -4.02 2.27
N ASP A 93 11.92 -3.93 1.02
CA ASP A 93 11.84 -5.05 0.08
C ASP A 93 12.91 -6.12 0.39
N PHE A 94 13.72 -5.90 1.43
CA PHE A 94 14.67 -6.85 1.98
C PHE A 94 13.95 -7.92 2.79
N ARG A 95 13.83 -9.11 2.22
CA ARG A 95 13.14 -10.26 2.85
C ARG A 95 13.65 -11.58 2.31
N LEU A 96 13.56 -12.62 3.15
CA LEU A 96 13.73 -14.00 2.75
C LEU A 96 12.36 -14.66 2.66
N MET A 97 12.12 -15.43 1.60
CA MET A 97 10.92 -16.25 1.44
C MET A 97 11.29 -17.68 1.08
N SER A 98 10.57 -18.64 1.68
CA SER A 98 10.66 -20.05 1.26
C SER A 98 10.08 -20.25 -0.15
N LYS A 99 10.51 -21.29 -0.84
CA LYS A 99 9.97 -21.68 -2.15
C LYS A 99 8.43 -21.79 -2.12
N ARG A 100 7.88 -22.44 -1.10
CA ARG A 100 6.42 -22.62 -0.97
C ARG A 100 5.68 -21.28 -0.77
N ALA A 101 6.20 -20.38 0.06
CA ALA A 101 5.60 -19.07 0.27
C ALA A 101 5.67 -18.22 -1.00
N LEU A 102 6.80 -18.24 -1.71
CA LEU A 102 6.96 -17.53 -2.97
C LEU A 102 6.09 -18.12 -4.08
N SER A 103 6.00 -19.45 -4.20
CA SER A 103 5.12 -20.10 -5.18
C SER A 103 3.65 -19.73 -4.97
N TYR A 104 3.22 -19.58 -3.71
CA TYR A 104 1.88 -19.09 -3.41
C TYR A 104 1.72 -17.61 -3.74
N LEU A 105 2.70 -16.77 -3.40
CA LEU A 105 2.71 -15.35 -3.75
C LEU A 105 2.57 -15.15 -5.26
N LEU A 106 3.27 -15.92 -6.07
CA LEU A 106 3.25 -15.80 -7.54
C LEU A 106 1.91 -16.23 -8.18
N GLN A 107 0.97 -16.81 -7.43
CA GLN A 107 -0.39 -17.09 -7.92
C GLN A 107 -1.29 -15.86 -7.91
N PHE A 108 -0.93 -14.78 -7.19
CA PHE A 108 -1.68 -13.54 -7.22
C PHE A 108 -1.58 -12.90 -8.62
N LYS A 109 -2.73 -12.66 -9.25
CA LYS A 109 -2.85 -12.08 -10.60
C LYS A 109 -3.11 -10.57 -10.54
N GLU A 110 -2.44 -9.87 -9.65
CA GLU A 110 -2.62 -8.43 -9.49
C GLU A 110 -1.97 -7.67 -10.66
N ARG A 111 -2.74 -6.76 -11.27
CA ARG A 111 -2.22 -5.90 -12.35
C ARG A 111 -1.30 -4.80 -11.80
N ASN A 112 -1.65 -4.24 -10.64
CA ASN A 112 -0.85 -3.24 -9.93
C ASN A 112 -0.10 -3.94 -8.80
N LEU A 113 1.10 -4.42 -9.10
CA LEU A 113 1.92 -5.14 -8.14
C LEU A 113 2.39 -4.21 -7.01
N PHE A 114 1.92 -4.50 -5.80
CA PHE A 114 2.44 -3.92 -4.57
C PHE A 114 2.88 -5.05 -3.64
N ILE A 115 4.07 -5.57 -3.90
CA ILE A 115 4.59 -6.79 -3.26
C ILE A 115 4.59 -6.67 -1.73
N ARG A 116 4.88 -5.47 -1.19
CA ARG A 116 4.83 -5.21 0.27
C ARG A 116 3.47 -5.47 0.90
N GLY A 117 2.39 -5.23 0.16
CA GLY A 117 1.03 -5.51 0.61
C GLY A 117 0.59 -6.96 0.37
N LEU A 118 1.12 -7.60 -0.69
CA LEU A 118 0.76 -8.97 -1.05
C LEU A 118 1.42 -10.01 -0.13
N VAL A 119 2.69 -9.82 0.22
CA VAL A 119 3.44 -10.80 1.05
C VAL A 119 2.75 -11.11 2.37
N PRO A 120 2.21 -10.14 3.16
CA PRO A 120 1.47 -10.46 4.38
C PRO A 120 0.17 -11.26 4.15
N LEU A 121 -0.39 -11.24 2.94
CA LEU A 121 -1.61 -11.99 2.59
C LEU A 121 -1.34 -13.46 2.32
N VAL A 122 -0.09 -13.83 2.10
CA VAL A 122 0.33 -15.23 1.86
C VAL A 122 0.02 -16.12 3.07
N GLY A 123 0.06 -15.58 4.30
CA GLY A 123 -0.45 -16.26 5.50
C GLY A 123 0.46 -17.33 6.11
N TYR A 124 1.68 -17.51 5.60
CA TYR A 124 2.65 -18.43 6.18
C TYR A 124 3.33 -17.87 7.43
N LYS A 125 4.09 -18.73 8.14
CA LYS A 125 4.78 -18.37 9.39
C LYS A 125 5.85 -17.30 9.13
N THR A 126 5.70 -16.14 9.78
CA THR A 126 6.56 -14.97 9.57
C THR A 126 7.36 -14.61 10.80
N THR A 127 8.52 -13.99 10.60
CA THR A 127 9.33 -13.37 11.67
C THR A 127 10.11 -12.17 11.14
N ASN A 128 10.72 -11.40 12.03
CA ASN A 128 11.51 -10.22 11.70
C ASN A 128 12.96 -10.42 12.09
N VAL A 129 13.86 -9.88 11.27
CA VAL A 129 15.29 -9.69 11.57
C VAL A 129 15.57 -8.19 11.51
N TYR A 130 16.09 -7.64 12.59
CA TYR A 130 16.36 -6.21 12.70
C TYR A 130 17.80 -5.93 12.28
N TYR A 131 17.97 -4.87 11.47
CA TYR A 131 19.29 -4.44 11.01
C TYR A 131 19.42 -2.92 10.96
N ASN A 132 20.66 -2.43 10.97
CA ASN A 132 20.96 -1.02 10.84
C ASN A 132 21.20 -0.70 9.36
N ARG A 133 20.52 0.32 8.86
CA ARG A 133 20.71 0.78 7.49
C ARG A 133 21.97 1.65 7.40
N ALA A 134 22.84 1.33 6.44
CA ALA A 134 24.00 2.17 6.12
C ALA A 134 23.59 3.48 5.42
N GLU A 135 24.44 4.47 5.46
CA GLU A 135 24.29 5.68 4.64
C GLU A 135 24.46 5.33 3.15
N ARG A 136 23.77 6.09 2.30
CA ARG A 136 23.83 5.85 0.86
C ARG A 136 25.22 6.14 0.33
N PHE A 137 25.83 5.17 -0.36
CA PHE A 137 27.19 5.32 -0.93
C PHE A 137 27.22 6.36 -2.05
N ALA A 138 26.16 6.54 -2.84
CA ALA A 138 26.08 7.53 -3.91
C ALA A 138 24.62 7.95 -4.19
N GLY A 139 24.42 9.20 -4.61
CA GLY A 139 23.14 9.74 -5.06
C GLY A 139 22.31 10.41 -3.97
N GLU A 140 21.61 11.50 -4.33
CA GLU A 140 20.66 12.19 -3.48
C GLU A 140 19.27 11.55 -3.55
N SER A 141 18.63 11.39 -2.39
CA SER A 141 17.25 10.93 -2.31
C SER A 141 16.30 12.06 -2.66
N LYS A 142 16.04 12.30 -3.95
CA LYS A 142 14.97 13.17 -4.41
C LYS A 142 13.66 12.38 -4.49
N TYR A 143 13.03 12.12 -3.36
CA TYR A 143 11.66 11.60 -3.36
C TYR A 143 10.70 12.79 -3.20
N PRO A 144 10.15 13.36 -4.30
CA PRO A 144 9.21 14.45 -4.20
C PRO A 144 7.93 13.98 -3.51
N LEU A 145 7.30 14.87 -2.74
CA LEU A 145 6.04 14.61 -2.02
C LEU A 145 4.95 14.04 -2.94
N SER A 146 4.92 14.45 -4.21
CA SER A 146 3.99 13.93 -5.22
C SER A 146 4.12 12.42 -5.44
N LYS A 147 5.35 11.90 -5.51
CA LYS A 147 5.58 10.45 -5.64
C LYS A 147 5.15 9.69 -4.39
N MET A 148 5.35 10.28 -3.22
CA MET A 148 4.93 9.70 -1.95
C MET A 148 3.41 9.65 -1.82
N LEU A 149 2.69 10.70 -2.27
CA LEU A 149 1.23 10.74 -2.32
C LEU A 149 0.66 9.74 -3.33
N ASN A 150 1.21 9.68 -4.54
CA ASN A 150 0.78 8.70 -5.54
C ASN A 150 0.96 7.27 -5.03
N PHE A 151 2.10 6.95 -4.41
CA PHE A 151 2.34 5.64 -3.81
C PHE A 151 1.35 5.32 -2.68
N ALA A 152 0.96 6.33 -1.89
CA ALA A 152 -0.07 6.18 -0.86
C ALA A 152 -1.44 5.89 -1.47
N VAL A 153 -1.83 6.65 -2.49
CA VAL A 153 -3.10 6.46 -3.21
C VAL A 153 -3.14 5.08 -3.85
N ASP A 154 -2.08 4.67 -4.56
CA ASP A 154 -1.97 3.36 -5.18
C ASP A 154 -2.08 2.23 -4.14
N GLY A 155 -1.40 2.36 -3.01
CA GLY A 155 -1.49 1.40 -1.91
C GLY A 155 -2.89 1.31 -1.30
N ILE A 156 -3.55 2.44 -1.08
CA ILE A 156 -4.90 2.48 -0.51
C ILE A 156 -5.93 1.90 -1.49
N THR A 157 -5.87 2.29 -2.76
CA THR A 157 -6.84 1.85 -3.78
C THR A 157 -6.67 0.38 -4.16
N SER A 158 -5.44 -0.13 -4.13
CA SER A 158 -5.16 -1.54 -4.45
C SER A 158 -5.55 -2.52 -3.33
N PHE A 159 -5.49 -2.10 -2.05
CA PHE A 159 -5.67 -3.00 -0.90
C PHE A 159 -6.84 -2.66 0.00
N SER A 160 -7.59 -1.60 -0.30
CA SER A 160 -8.71 -1.19 0.53
C SER A 160 -9.97 -0.92 -0.28
N VAL A 161 -11.06 -1.56 0.12
CA VAL A 161 -12.42 -1.25 -0.39
C VAL A 161 -13.07 -0.07 0.34
N LYS A 162 -12.43 0.48 1.39
CA LYS A 162 -12.99 1.59 2.18
C LYS A 162 -13.18 2.88 1.38
N PRO A 163 -12.25 3.31 0.49
CA PRO A 163 -12.47 4.51 -0.34
C PRO A 163 -13.71 4.38 -1.20
N ILE A 164 -13.92 3.21 -1.81
CA ILE A 164 -15.10 2.95 -2.66
C ILE A 164 -16.39 3.00 -1.80
N ARG A 165 -16.38 2.40 -0.61
CA ARG A 165 -17.52 2.46 0.33
C ARG A 165 -17.81 3.88 0.80
N LEU A 166 -16.77 4.69 1.03
CA LEU A 166 -16.93 6.09 1.41
C LEU A 166 -17.60 6.90 0.29
N VAL A 167 -17.14 6.72 -0.95
CA VAL A 167 -17.75 7.38 -2.13
C VAL A 167 -19.20 6.95 -2.29
N LEU A 168 -19.50 5.66 -2.15
CA LEU A 168 -20.89 5.15 -2.19
C LEU A 168 -21.73 5.75 -1.07
N LEU A 169 -21.21 5.84 0.15
CA LEU A 169 -21.93 6.44 1.29
C LEU A 169 -22.23 7.91 1.02
N LEU A 170 -21.24 8.68 0.54
CA LEU A 170 -21.45 10.08 0.18
C LEU A 170 -22.48 10.24 -0.93
N GLY A 171 -22.40 9.44 -1.98
CA GLY A 171 -23.38 9.41 -3.06
C GLY A 171 -24.79 9.12 -2.55
N PHE A 172 -24.93 8.16 -1.62
CA PHE A 172 -26.22 7.84 -1.01
C PHE A 172 -26.76 8.99 -0.14
N ILE A 173 -25.91 9.67 0.61
CA ILE A 173 -26.29 10.87 1.39
C ILE A 173 -26.78 11.98 0.45
N PHE A 174 -26.06 12.26 -0.64
CA PHE A 174 -26.51 13.25 -1.64
C PHE A 174 -27.84 12.89 -2.25
N LEU A 175 -28.07 11.61 -2.56
CA LEU A 175 -29.35 11.13 -3.09
C LEU A 175 -30.50 11.36 -2.11
N ILE A 176 -30.29 11.08 -0.81
CA ILE A 176 -31.30 11.36 0.23
C ILE A 176 -31.59 12.85 0.32
N VAL A 177 -30.56 13.71 0.33
CA VAL A 177 -30.74 15.17 0.37
C VAL A 177 -31.52 15.65 -0.85
N ALA A 178 -31.16 15.19 -2.05
CA ALA A 178 -31.88 15.52 -3.28
C ALA A 178 -33.35 15.07 -3.23
N PHE A 179 -33.62 13.86 -2.71
CA PHE A 179 -34.98 13.37 -2.55
C PHE A 179 -35.80 14.18 -1.53
N CYS A 180 -35.19 14.53 -0.39
CA CYS A 180 -35.85 15.37 0.61
C CYS A 180 -36.13 16.78 0.08
N THR A 181 -35.21 17.38 -0.66
CA THR A 181 -35.45 18.70 -1.30
C THR A 181 -36.52 18.62 -2.37
N PHE A 182 -36.57 17.55 -3.15
CA PHE A 182 -37.65 17.32 -4.11
C PHE A 182 -39.04 17.24 -3.44
N LEU A 183 -39.14 16.44 -2.36
CA LEU A 183 -40.41 16.34 -1.61
C LEU A 183 -40.77 17.71 -0.98
N TRP A 184 -39.81 18.45 -0.48
CA TRP A 184 -40.02 19.80 0.07
C TRP A 184 -40.56 20.77 -1.00
N ILE A 185 -40.05 20.72 -2.22
CA ILE A 185 -40.53 21.54 -3.34
C ILE A 185 -41.98 21.21 -3.69
N ILE A 186 -42.31 19.92 -3.75
CA ILE A 186 -43.69 19.45 -4.02
C ILE A 186 -44.62 19.94 -2.92
N TYR A 187 -44.24 19.76 -1.64
CA TYR A 187 -45.05 20.20 -0.52
C TYR A 187 -45.26 21.72 -0.55
N SER A 188 -44.21 22.51 -0.77
CA SER A 188 -44.30 23.98 -0.87
C SER A 188 -45.17 24.43 -2.02
N TYR A 189 -45.16 23.72 -3.14
CA TYR A 189 -46.05 23.99 -4.29
C TYR A 189 -47.52 23.82 -3.93
N PHE A 190 -47.89 22.74 -3.28
CA PHE A 190 -49.28 22.49 -2.87
C PHE A 190 -49.79 23.43 -1.78
N MET A 191 -48.91 23.90 -0.91
CA MET A 191 -49.23 24.86 0.17
C MET A 191 -49.24 26.33 -0.29
N GLY A 192 -48.91 26.60 -1.55
CA GLY A 192 -48.91 27.97 -2.09
C GLY A 192 -47.75 28.87 -1.64
N TYR A 193 -46.72 28.27 -0.98
CA TYR A 193 -45.56 29.04 -0.49
C TYR A 193 -44.50 29.32 -1.56
N VAL A 194 -44.79 29.11 -2.82
CA VAL A 194 -43.80 29.15 -3.90
C VAL A 194 -43.74 30.49 -4.58
N VAL A 195 -42.55 31.14 -4.56
CA VAL A 195 -42.25 32.26 -5.42
C VAL A 195 -42.16 31.79 -6.87
N LYS A 196 -42.84 32.46 -7.81
CA LYS A 196 -42.87 32.10 -9.24
C LYS A 196 -41.41 31.98 -9.77
N GLY A 197 -41.08 30.82 -10.35
CA GLY A 197 -39.77 30.51 -10.92
C GLY A 197 -38.78 29.83 -9.97
N TRP A 198 -39.03 29.82 -8.66
CA TRP A 198 -38.06 29.24 -7.69
C TRP A 198 -37.97 27.72 -7.78
N SER A 199 -39.10 27.06 -8.00
CA SER A 199 -39.16 25.59 -8.15
C SER A 199 -38.39 25.08 -9.36
N SER A 200 -38.44 25.82 -10.48
CA SER A 200 -37.67 25.44 -11.69
C SER A 200 -36.20 25.62 -11.53
N ILE A 201 -35.75 26.65 -10.81
CA ILE A 201 -34.32 26.88 -10.49
C ILE A 201 -33.81 25.75 -9.58
N MET A 202 -34.54 25.40 -8.52
CA MET A 202 -34.16 24.34 -7.60
C MET A 202 -34.10 22.97 -8.28
N LEU A 203 -35.03 22.67 -9.18
CA LEU A 203 -35.01 21.41 -9.98
C LEU A 203 -33.87 21.36 -10.99
N SER A 204 -33.33 22.49 -11.43
CA SER A 204 -32.21 22.53 -12.36
C SER A 204 -30.83 22.42 -11.68
N ILE A 205 -30.76 22.58 -10.36
CA ILE A 205 -29.52 22.49 -9.57
C ILE A 205 -29.22 21.02 -9.15
N TRP A 206 -30.25 20.17 -9.09
CA TRP A 206 -30.15 18.74 -8.71
C TRP A 206 -30.28 17.83 -9.92
#